data_34ac0fe618d1c56f6431301f5c52e1bb
#
_entry.id   34ac0fe618d1c56f6431301f5c52e1bb
#
_cell.length_a   1.000
_cell.length_b   1.000
_cell.length_c   1.000
_cell.angle_alpha   90.00
_cell.angle_beta   90.00
_cell.angle_gamma   90.00
#
_symmetry.space_group_name_H-M   'P 1'
#
loop_
_entity.id
_entity.type
_entity.pdbx_description
1 polymer ?
#
loop_
_entity_poly.entity_id
_entity_poly.type
_entity_poly.pdbx_seq_one_letter_code
_entity_poly.pdbx_strand_id
1 'polypeptide(L)'
;MELMPNRSLNGLYMFLDCIFLVLLAFYFVKTKRYVPLLVGVLGGLLYFLADYGGFYLLLGTRKVVGANPFWFLLWLSMSYGFTNMVWMWLWFAEPENRLEFSLLIIVWWFSVAVISNGAGAAFPVISIERGTGGYHWIMAVFLFIGYAILIFKNLQTKQPTERMPLLSILAIGLLVQFAWEAVLLITGIRSAGIRTLIVDSLMETNLGAPYLYLIYAALSKPKEVA
;
A
#
# COMPACT_ATOMS: atom_id res chain seq x y z
N MET A 1 -8.68 0.97 25.11
CA MET A 1 -8.18 0.21 23.95
C MET A 1 -6.68 0.12 24.11
N GLU A 2 -6.16 -1.06 24.31
CA GLU A 2 -4.72 -1.26 24.51
C GLU A 2 -4.00 -0.99 23.19
N LEU A 3 -3.13 0.03 23.16
CA LEU A 3 -2.30 0.36 22.00
C LEU A 3 -1.12 -0.63 22.01
N MET A 4 -1.06 -1.49 21.00
CA MET A 4 0.10 -2.37 20.84
C MET A 4 1.14 -1.70 19.95
N PRO A 5 2.45 -1.76 20.30
CA PRO A 5 3.51 -1.35 19.39
C PRO A 5 3.44 -2.23 18.15
N ASN A 6 3.08 -1.63 17.02
CA ASN A 6 2.86 -2.37 15.78
C ASN A 6 4.12 -2.47 14.93
N ARG A 7 4.94 -1.42 14.93
CA ARG A 7 6.15 -1.35 14.13
C ARG A 7 7.22 -0.60 14.91
N SER A 8 8.44 -1.14 14.89
CA SER A 8 9.64 -0.50 15.41
C SER A 8 10.74 -0.58 14.37
N LEU A 9 11.31 0.56 14.03
CA LEU A 9 12.36 0.71 13.03
C LEU A 9 13.32 1.83 13.45
N ASN A 10 14.40 2.04 12.73
CA ASN A 10 15.33 3.13 13.03
C ASN A 10 15.39 4.16 11.89
N GLY A 11 16.06 5.28 12.14
CA GLY A 11 16.18 6.37 11.17
C GLY A 11 16.89 5.95 9.88
N LEU A 12 17.77 4.94 9.91
CA LEU A 12 18.42 4.41 8.72
C LEU A 12 17.41 3.74 7.77
N TYR A 13 16.44 3.02 8.33
CA TYR A 13 15.34 2.45 7.53
C TYR A 13 14.61 3.53 6.74
N MET A 14 14.17 4.59 7.43
CA MET A 14 13.48 5.71 6.78
C MET A 14 14.31 6.35 5.68
N PHE A 15 15.60 6.56 5.95
CA PHE A 15 16.52 7.18 4.99
C PHE A 15 16.67 6.33 3.72
N LEU A 16 16.95 5.03 3.86
CA LEU A 16 17.09 4.11 2.74
C LEU A 16 15.80 3.95 1.94
N ASP A 17 14.67 3.91 2.62
CA ASP A 17 13.36 3.81 1.97
C ASP A 17 13.01 5.10 1.21
N CYS A 18 13.34 6.29 1.75
CA CYS A 18 13.23 7.55 1.01
C CYS A 18 14.06 7.53 -0.28
N ILE A 19 15.27 6.99 -0.25
CA ILE A 19 16.10 6.82 -1.46
C ILE A 19 15.37 5.96 -2.48
N PHE A 20 14.77 4.87 -2.06
CA PHE A 20 13.99 4.01 -2.95
C PHE A 20 12.82 4.73 -3.61
N LEU A 21 12.02 5.44 -2.82
CA LEU A 21 10.87 6.18 -3.34
C LEU A 21 11.29 7.21 -4.39
N VAL A 22 12.39 7.92 -4.12
CA VAL A 22 12.95 8.91 -5.07
C VAL A 22 13.45 8.23 -6.33
N LEU A 23 14.18 7.12 -6.22
CA LEU A 23 14.69 6.37 -7.37
C LEU A 23 13.54 5.78 -8.20
N LEU A 24 12.52 5.23 -7.55
CA LEU A 24 11.35 4.68 -8.24
C LEU A 24 10.55 5.78 -8.95
N ALA A 25 10.34 6.92 -8.29
CA ALA A 25 9.68 8.07 -8.92
C ALA A 25 10.51 8.62 -10.11
N PHE A 26 11.82 8.75 -9.95
CA PHE A 26 12.72 9.16 -11.02
C PHE A 26 12.70 8.19 -12.20
N TYR A 27 12.68 6.88 -11.93
CA TYR A 27 12.54 5.87 -12.96
C TYR A 27 11.26 6.06 -13.79
N PHE A 28 10.11 6.30 -13.14
CA PHE A 28 8.85 6.56 -13.85
C PHE A 28 8.88 7.84 -14.68
N VAL A 29 9.50 8.91 -14.17
CA VAL A 29 9.70 10.14 -14.95
C VAL A 29 10.58 9.88 -16.17
N LYS A 30 11.72 9.19 -15.96
CA LYS A 30 12.68 8.89 -17.03
C LYS A 30 12.09 8.02 -18.13
N THR A 31 11.25 7.05 -17.75
CA THR A 31 10.58 6.12 -18.68
C THR A 31 9.23 6.66 -19.19
N LYS A 32 8.88 7.93 -18.86
CA LYS A 32 7.61 8.59 -19.23
C LYS A 32 6.35 7.85 -18.75
N ARG A 33 6.46 7.09 -17.66
CA ARG A 33 5.36 6.35 -17.02
C ARG A 33 4.63 7.24 -16.00
N TYR A 34 4.01 8.31 -16.49
CA TYR A 34 3.41 9.31 -15.61
C TYR A 34 2.14 8.84 -14.90
N VAL A 35 1.39 7.91 -15.48
CA VAL A 35 0.16 7.39 -14.86
C VAL A 35 0.46 6.59 -13.59
N PRO A 36 1.35 5.57 -13.60
CA PRO A 36 1.76 4.90 -12.35
C PRO A 36 2.31 5.88 -11.30
N LEU A 37 3.12 6.86 -11.72
CA LEU A 37 3.65 7.88 -10.81
C LEU A 37 2.53 8.67 -10.13
N LEU A 38 1.56 9.16 -10.92
CA LEU A 38 0.42 9.91 -10.40
C LEU A 38 -0.44 9.05 -9.46
N VAL A 39 -0.71 7.81 -9.83
CA VAL A 39 -1.44 6.84 -9.00
C VAL A 39 -0.73 6.64 -7.67
N GLY A 40 0.59 6.49 -7.68
CA GLY A 40 1.39 6.34 -6.46
C GLY A 40 1.31 7.59 -5.57
N VAL A 41 1.53 8.77 -6.14
CA VAL A 41 1.47 10.03 -5.38
C VAL A 41 0.09 10.23 -4.76
N LEU A 42 -0.97 10.07 -5.54
CA LEU A 42 -2.35 10.20 -5.04
C LEU A 42 -2.68 9.12 -4.00
N GLY A 43 -2.19 7.90 -4.19
CA GLY A 43 -2.32 6.82 -3.22
C GLY A 43 -1.62 7.16 -1.90
N GLY A 44 -0.37 7.58 -1.94
CA GLY A 44 0.38 8.00 -0.76
C GLY A 44 -0.29 9.16 -0.01
N LEU A 45 -0.78 10.17 -0.74
CA LEU A 45 -1.52 11.29 -0.15
C LEU A 45 -2.84 10.84 0.48
N LEU A 46 -3.60 9.95 -0.17
CA LEU A 46 -4.83 9.39 0.38
C LEU A 46 -4.57 8.64 1.71
N TYR A 47 -3.53 7.82 1.74
CA TYR A 47 -3.11 7.14 2.97
C TYR A 47 -2.67 8.14 4.04
N PHE A 48 -1.97 9.20 3.68
CA PHE A 48 -1.58 10.25 4.63
C PHE A 48 -2.79 10.98 5.22
N LEU A 49 -3.78 11.32 4.39
CA LEU A 49 -5.03 11.91 4.88
C LEU A 49 -5.75 10.98 5.86
N ALA A 50 -5.77 9.68 5.59
CA ALA A 50 -6.36 8.69 6.50
C ALA A 50 -5.53 8.52 7.77
N ASP A 51 -4.21 8.27 7.68
CA ASP A 51 -3.37 7.98 8.84
C ASP A 51 -3.10 9.22 9.71
N TYR A 52 -2.73 10.35 9.10
CA TYR A 52 -2.46 11.58 9.86
C TYR A 52 -3.74 12.35 10.15
N GLY A 53 -4.56 12.66 9.15
CA GLY A 53 -5.79 13.43 9.33
C GLY A 53 -6.84 12.66 10.15
N GLY A 54 -7.17 11.45 9.71
CA GLY A 54 -8.19 10.61 10.34
C GLY A 54 -7.72 10.01 11.66
N PHE A 55 -6.76 9.10 11.60
CA PHE A 55 -6.39 8.27 12.76
C PHE A 55 -5.52 8.99 13.79
N TYR A 56 -4.64 9.92 13.40
CA TYR A 56 -3.82 10.66 14.35
C TYR A 56 -4.56 11.88 14.91
N LEU A 57 -5.02 12.82 14.05
CA LEU A 57 -5.61 14.07 14.51
C LEU A 57 -7.03 13.92 15.05
N LEU A 58 -7.92 13.22 14.32
CA LEU A 58 -9.34 13.16 14.69
C LEU A 58 -9.63 12.07 15.72
N LEU A 59 -9.05 10.90 15.58
CA LEU A 59 -9.38 9.72 16.38
C LEU A 59 -8.37 9.43 17.49
N GLY A 60 -7.17 10.02 17.47
CA GLY A 60 -6.14 9.82 18.48
C GLY A 60 -5.67 8.35 18.60
N THR A 61 -5.81 7.55 17.55
CA THR A 61 -5.51 6.10 17.57
C THR A 61 -4.11 5.77 17.03
N ARG A 62 -3.28 6.78 16.79
CA ARG A 62 -1.88 6.64 16.42
C ARG A 62 -1.01 7.30 17.47
N LYS A 63 0.05 6.63 17.90
CA LYS A 63 1.08 7.20 18.76
C LYS A 63 2.44 6.92 18.16
N VAL A 64 3.18 7.97 17.85
CA VAL A 64 4.54 7.90 17.30
C VAL A 64 5.51 8.29 18.40
N VAL A 65 6.53 7.46 18.60
CA VAL A 65 7.59 7.69 19.59
C VAL A 65 8.94 7.71 18.86
N GLY A 66 9.80 8.65 19.19
CA GLY A 66 11.15 8.79 18.60
C GLY A 66 11.22 9.62 17.31
N ALA A 67 10.09 10.12 16.80
CA ALA A 67 10.05 11.01 15.65
C ALA A 67 8.89 12.02 15.71
N ASN A 68 8.95 13.07 14.88
CA ASN A 68 7.82 13.97 14.68
C ASN A 68 6.68 13.23 13.96
N PRO A 69 5.44 13.19 14.51
CA PRO A 69 4.33 12.41 13.94
C PRO A 69 3.96 12.80 12.52
N PHE A 70 3.99 14.11 12.18
CA PHE A 70 3.65 14.58 10.84
C PHE A 70 4.61 13.99 9.78
N TRP A 71 5.91 14.16 9.96
CA TRP A 71 6.91 13.71 9.02
C TRP A 71 7.00 12.18 8.95
N PHE A 72 6.85 11.53 10.11
CA PHE A 72 6.86 10.07 10.17
C PHE A 72 5.66 9.47 9.45
N LEU A 73 4.44 9.97 9.70
CA LEU A 73 3.24 9.46 9.06
C LEU A 73 3.17 9.84 7.57
N LEU A 74 3.71 11.00 7.18
CA LEU A 74 3.87 11.34 5.76
C LEU A 74 4.79 10.36 5.05
N TRP A 75 5.99 10.12 5.61
CA TRP A 75 6.92 9.13 5.06
C TRP A 75 6.27 7.75 5.01
N LEU A 76 5.67 7.28 6.10
CA LEU A 76 5.06 5.95 6.18
C LEU A 76 3.97 5.77 5.12
N SER A 77 3.12 6.78 4.95
CA SER A 77 2.04 6.77 3.95
C SER A 77 2.57 6.81 2.52
N MET A 78 3.64 7.57 2.28
CA MET A 78 4.31 7.56 0.97
C MET A 78 5.03 6.23 0.73
N SER A 79 5.69 5.65 1.73
CA SER A 79 6.38 4.37 1.62
C SER A 79 5.43 3.25 1.15
N TYR A 80 4.40 2.97 1.92
CA TYR A 80 3.51 1.87 1.56
C TYR A 80 2.34 2.28 0.66
N GLY A 81 1.79 3.47 0.82
CA GLY A 81 0.65 3.94 0.02
C GLY A 81 1.04 4.18 -1.45
N PHE A 82 2.12 4.92 -1.68
CA PHE A 82 2.66 5.11 -3.03
C PHE A 82 3.04 3.77 -3.66
N THR A 83 3.87 2.98 -2.97
CA THR A 83 4.44 1.76 -3.54
C THR A 83 3.36 0.70 -3.81
N ASN A 84 2.42 0.48 -2.87
CA ASN A 84 1.35 -0.50 -3.07
C ASN A 84 0.40 -0.11 -4.21
N MET A 85 0.05 1.17 -4.32
CA MET A 85 -0.84 1.64 -5.40
C MET A 85 -0.16 1.57 -6.77
N VAL A 86 1.13 1.93 -6.85
CA VAL A 86 1.94 1.74 -8.06
C VAL A 86 2.01 0.26 -8.41
N TRP A 87 2.31 -0.59 -7.46
CA TRP A 87 2.48 -2.02 -7.71
C TRP A 87 1.19 -2.66 -8.21
N MET A 88 0.04 -2.38 -7.58
CA MET A 88 -1.26 -2.84 -8.10
C MET A 88 -1.54 -2.30 -9.50
N TRP A 89 -1.26 -1.01 -9.74
CA TRP A 89 -1.45 -0.43 -11.07
C TRP A 89 -0.65 -1.15 -12.15
N LEU A 90 0.63 -1.41 -11.89
CA LEU A 90 1.50 -2.14 -12.81
C LEU A 90 1.00 -3.58 -13.09
N TRP A 91 0.43 -4.22 -12.08
CA TRP A 91 -0.21 -5.52 -12.26
C TRP A 91 -1.43 -5.47 -13.16
N PHE A 92 -2.18 -4.39 -13.16
CA PHE A 92 -3.32 -4.19 -14.06
C PHE A 92 -2.89 -3.77 -15.47
N ALA A 93 -1.95 -2.84 -15.58
CA ALA A 93 -1.63 -2.12 -16.80
C ALA A 93 -0.46 -2.73 -17.61
N GLU A 94 0.48 -3.41 -16.95
CA GLU A 94 1.74 -3.86 -17.55
C GLU A 94 2.03 -5.34 -17.27
N PRO A 95 1.27 -6.25 -17.89
CA PRO A 95 1.39 -7.68 -17.62
C PRO A 95 2.80 -8.25 -17.85
N GLU A 96 3.54 -7.68 -18.79
CA GLU A 96 4.88 -8.16 -19.17
C GLU A 96 5.93 -7.85 -18.10
N ASN A 97 5.78 -6.77 -17.34
CA ASN A 97 6.75 -6.29 -16.35
C ASN A 97 6.36 -6.64 -14.89
N ARG A 98 5.29 -7.38 -14.68
CA ARG A 98 4.75 -7.68 -13.33
C ARG A 98 5.77 -8.27 -12.39
N LEU A 99 6.50 -9.28 -12.86
CA LEU A 99 7.45 -10.03 -12.05
C LEU A 99 8.66 -9.17 -11.70
N GLU A 100 9.19 -8.42 -12.66
CA GLU A 100 10.35 -7.54 -12.46
C GLU A 100 10.08 -6.48 -11.42
N PHE A 101 8.95 -5.77 -11.51
CA PHE A 101 8.56 -4.78 -10.50
C PHE A 101 8.26 -5.41 -9.15
N SER A 102 7.66 -6.58 -9.12
CA SER A 102 7.40 -7.28 -7.86
C SER A 102 8.71 -7.67 -7.17
N LEU A 103 9.66 -8.21 -7.91
CA LEU A 103 10.99 -8.55 -7.40
C LEU A 103 11.75 -7.29 -6.94
N LEU A 104 11.72 -6.21 -7.74
CA LEU A 104 12.36 -4.95 -7.38
C LEU A 104 11.84 -4.44 -6.03
N ILE A 105 10.53 -4.37 -5.85
CA ILE A 105 9.89 -3.84 -4.64
C ILE A 105 10.18 -4.73 -3.44
N ILE A 106 9.96 -6.04 -3.55
CA ILE A 106 10.13 -6.98 -2.43
C ILE A 106 11.59 -7.04 -2.00
N VAL A 107 12.52 -7.18 -2.96
CA VAL A 107 13.95 -7.24 -2.66
C VAL A 107 14.43 -5.95 -2.03
N TRP A 108 13.93 -4.80 -2.49
CA TRP A 108 14.27 -3.53 -1.87
C TRP A 108 13.79 -3.43 -0.43
N TRP A 109 12.51 -3.68 -0.17
CA TRP A 109 11.97 -3.64 1.18
C TRP A 109 12.73 -4.57 2.14
N PHE A 110 12.99 -5.79 1.70
CA PHE A 110 13.76 -6.75 2.48
C PHE A 110 15.19 -6.25 2.75
N SER A 111 15.86 -5.74 1.71
CA SER A 111 17.22 -5.21 1.83
C SER A 111 17.30 -4.01 2.78
N VAL A 112 16.39 -3.06 2.66
CA VAL A 112 16.30 -1.91 3.57
C VAL A 112 16.14 -2.36 5.01
N ALA A 113 15.24 -3.32 5.25
CA ALA A 113 15.00 -3.85 6.59
C ALA A 113 16.24 -4.56 7.16
N VAL A 114 16.89 -5.43 6.39
CA VAL A 114 18.09 -6.18 6.82
C VAL A 114 19.26 -5.22 7.06
N ILE A 115 19.52 -4.28 6.14
CA ILE A 115 20.61 -3.31 6.28
C ILE A 115 20.36 -2.42 7.50
N SER A 116 19.17 -1.92 7.70
CA SER A 116 18.84 -1.06 8.84
C SER A 116 18.97 -1.81 10.17
N ASN A 117 18.56 -3.06 10.23
CA ASN A 117 18.75 -3.89 11.43
C ASN A 117 20.22 -4.19 11.73
N GLY A 118 21.04 -4.40 10.69
CA GLY A 118 22.47 -4.71 10.86
C GLY A 118 23.34 -3.49 11.12
N ALA A 119 23.06 -2.34 10.49
CA ALA A 119 23.91 -1.16 10.51
C ALA A 119 23.27 0.07 11.19
N GLY A 120 22.01 -0.02 11.61
CA GLY A 120 21.23 1.12 12.11
C GLY A 120 21.37 1.44 13.59
N ALA A 121 22.27 0.78 14.34
CA ALA A 121 22.41 0.95 15.80
C ALA A 121 22.70 2.39 16.25
N ALA A 122 23.38 3.19 15.42
CA ALA A 122 23.66 4.59 15.71
C ALA A 122 22.47 5.55 15.44
N PHE A 123 21.39 5.07 14.82
CA PHE A 123 20.23 5.89 14.48
C PHE A 123 19.14 5.76 15.56
N PRO A 124 18.33 6.80 15.77
CA PRO A 124 17.25 6.76 16.74
C PRO A 124 16.22 5.69 16.36
N VAL A 125 15.74 4.96 17.36
CA VAL A 125 14.65 4.01 17.21
C VAL A 125 13.34 4.76 17.19
N ILE A 126 12.49 4.44 16.24
CA ILE A 126 11.17 5.02 16.04
C ILE A 126 10.14 3.91 16.14
N SER A 127 9.09 4.11 16.93
CA SER A 127 7.99 3.17 17.02
C SER A 127 6.64 3.84 16.77
N ILE A 128 5.70 3.06 16.22
CA ILE A 128 4.31 3.48 16.06
C ILE A 128 3.38 2.46 16.70
N GLU A 129 2.50 2.94 17.54
CA GLU A 129 1.37 2.21 18.10
C GLU A 129 0.11 2.56 17.30
N ARG A 130 -0.67 1.53 16.92
CA ARG A 130 -1.85 1.67 16.07
C ARG A 130 -3.08 1.07 16.73
N GLY A 131 -4.14 1.84 16.90
CA GLY A 131 -5.43 1.41 17.44
C GLY A 131 -6.52 1.25 16.37
N THR A 132 -6.17 0.77 15.16
CA THR A 132 -7.13 0.64 14.04
C THR A 132 -8.12 -0.51 14.18
N GLY A 133 -7.89 -1.47 15.06
CA GLY A 133 -8.74 -2.66 15.19
C GLY A 133 -10.24 -2.37 15.38
N GLY A 134 -10.59 -1.25 16.03
CA GLY A 134 -11.96 -0.81 16.19
C GLY A 134 -12.63 -0.24 14.93
N TYR A 135 -11.84 0.04 13.88
CA TYR A 135 -12.32 0.64 12.64
C TYR A 135 -12.25 -0.28 11.42
N HIS A 136 -11.82 -1.53 11.60
CA HIS A 136 -11.77 -2.51 10.52
C HIS A 136 -13.14 -2.77 9.89
N TRP A 137 -14.23 -2.61 10.64
CA TRP A 137 -15.57 -2.75 10.10
C TRP A 137 -15.89 -1.69 9.03
N ILE A 138 -15.42 -0.44 9.20
CA ILE A 138 -15.59 0.63 8.20
C ILE A 138 -14.82 0.26 6.93
N MET A 139 -13.59 -0.24 7.08
CA MET A 139 -12.78 -0.71 5.96
C MET A 139 -13.47 -1.88 5.23
N ALA A 140 -14.06 -2.81 5.98
CA ALA A 140 -14.81 -3.93 5.41
C ALA A 140 -16.04 -3.46 4.60
N VAL A 141 -16.76 -2.42 5.07
CA VAL A 141 -17.88 -1.84 4.34
C VAL A 141 -17.42 -1.25 3.01
N PHE A 142 -16.36 -0.45 3.00
CA PHE A 142 -15.80 0.10 1.74
C PHE A 142 -15.29 -0.99 0.80
N LEU A 143 -14.61 -2.00 1.34
CA LEU A 143 -14.16 -3.17 0.57
C LEU A 143 -15.34 -3.88 -0.10
N PHE A 144 -16.40 -4.15 0.68
CA PHE A 144 -17.61 -4.79 0.18
C PHE A 144 -18.29 -3.94 -0.91
N ILE A 145 -18.43 -2.62 -0.71
CA ILE A 145 -18.99 -1.71 -1.71
C ILE A 145 -18.18 -1.76 -3.01
N GLY A 146 -16.84 -1.71 -2.93
CA GLY A 146 -15.98 -1.78 -4.10
C GLY A 146 -16.21 -3.05 -4.93
N TYR A 147 -16.19 -4.21 -4.28
CA TYR A 147 -16.45 -5.49 -4.97
C TYR A 147 -17.90 -5.64 -5.42
N ALA A 148 -18.89 -5.13 -4.68
CA ALA A 148 -20.27 -5.12 -5.10
C ALA A 148 -20.46 -4.34 -6.41
N ILE A 149 -19.79 -3.18 -6.55
CA ILE A 149 -19.82 -2.40 -7.80
C ILE A 149 -19.24 -3.21 -8.96
N LEU A 150 -18.09 -3.89 -8.76
CA LEU A 150 -17.48 -4.73 -9.80
C LEU A 150 -18.40 -5.88 -10.20
N ILE A 151 -19.00 -6.58 -9.23
CA ILE A 151 -19.93 -7.69 -9.47
C ILE A 151 -21.15 -7.19 -10.24
N PHE A 152 -21.75 -6.07 -9.80
CA PHE A 152 -22.91 -5.48 -10.45
C PHE A 152 -22.63 -5.10 -11.91
N LYS A 153 -21.48 -4.48 -12.18
CA LYS A 153 -21.05 -4.18 -13.56
C LYS A 153 -20.86 -5.45 -14.39
N ASN A 154 -20.28 -6.50 -13.81
CA ASN A 154 -20.12 -7.79 -14.51
C ASN A 154 -21.43 -8.46 -14.81
N LEU A 155 -22.45 -8.32 -13.94
CA LEU A 155 -23.79 -8.85 -14.19
C LEU A 155 -24.50 -8.12 -15.35
N GLN A 156 -24.21 -6.82 -15.54
CA GLN A 156 -24.75 -6.04 -16.65
C GLN A 156 -23.99 -6.28 -17.99
N THR A 157 -22.76 -6.80 -17.92
CA THR A 157 -21.94 -7.05 -19.10
C THR A 157 -22.39 -8.31 -19.82
N LYS A 158 -22.90 -8.15 -21.05
CA LYS A 158 -23.46 -9.24 -21.86
C LYS A 158 -22.38 -10.20 -22.37
N GLN A 159 -21.22 -9.65 -22.75
CA GLN A 159 -20.13 -10.46 -23.31
C GLN A 159 -19.19 -10.95 -22.19
N PRO A 160 -18.98 -12.28 -22.03
CA PRO A 160 -18.09 -12.82 -21.01
C PRO A 160 -16.64 -12.30 -21.11
N THR A 161 -16.16 -11.99 -22.32
CA THR A 161 -14.82 -11.49 -22.59
C THR A 161 -14.57 -10.05 -22.08
N GLU A 162 -15.63 -9.29 -21.88
CA GLU A 162 -15.57 -7.92 -21.36
C GLU A 162 -15.71 -7.83 -19.82
N ARG A 163 -15.91 -8.98 -19.17
CA ARG A 163 -16.06 -9.04 -17.70
C ARG A 163 -14.75 -8.77 -17.00
N MET A 164 -14.83 -8.00 -15.93
CA MET A 164 -13.69 -7.69 -15.07
C MET A 164 -13.23 -8.96 -14.34
N PRO A 165 -11.92 -9.22 -14.24
CA PRO A 165 -11.35 -10.43 -13.63
C PRO A 165 -11.34 -10.33 -12.10
N LEU A 166 -12.49 -10.53 -11.45
CA LEU A 166 -12.69 -10.32 -10.00
C LEU A 166 -11.68 -11.06 -9.12
N LEU A 167 -11.39 -12.32 -9.44
CA LEU A 167 -10.43 -13.13 -8.67
C LEU A 167 -9.00 -12.58 -8.80
N SER A 168 -8.62 -12.09 -9.98
CA SER A 168 -7.30 -11.49 -10.18
C SER A 168 -7.20 -10.17 -9.42
N ILE A 169 -8.24 -9.34 -9.42
CA ILE A 169 -8.27 -8.08 -8.68
C ILE A 169 -8.13 -8.34 -7.17
N LEU A 170 -8.87 -9.32 -6.66
CA LEU A 170 -8.78 -9.75 -5.26
C LEU A 170 -7.39 -10.28 -4.92
N ALA A 171 -6.87 -11.18 -5.74
CA ALA A 171 -5.55 -11.78 -5.52
C ALA A 171 -4.43 -10.71 -5.52
N ILE A 172 -4.46 -9.75 -6.44
CA ILE A 172 -3.48 -8.66 -6.51
C ILE A 172 -3.54 -7.81 -5.24
N GLY A 173 -4.74 -7.36 -4.82
CA GLY A 173 -4.89 -6.57 -3.61
C GLY A 173 -4.40 -7.28 -2.36
N LEU A 174 -4.71 -8.57 -2.23
CA LEU A 174 -4.27 -9.42 -1.12
C LEU A 174 -2.75 -9.63 -1.13
N LEU A 175 -2.18 -10.01 -2.26
CA LEU A 175 -0.77 -10.39 -2.36
C LEU A 175 0.16 -9.19 -2.20
N VAL A 176 -0.21 -8.01 -2.68
CA VAL A 176 0.58 -6.78 -2.50
C VAL A 176 0.69 -6.43 -1.01
N GLN A 177 -0.42 -6.44 -0.28
CA GLN A 177 -0.38 -6.17 1.17
C GLN A 177 0.29 -7.30 1.95
N PHE A 178 0.02 -8.56 1.59
CA PHE A 178 0.65 -9.71 2.22
C PHE A 178 2.18 -9.66 2.10
N ALA A 179 2.69 -9.31 0.92
CA ALA A 179 4.14 -9.21 0.71
C ALA A 179 4.77 -8.13 1.61
N TRP A 180 4.13 -6.96 1.72
CA TRP A 180 4.55 -5.90 2.63
C TRP A 180 4.60 -6.37 4.09
N GLU A 181 3.49 -6.91 4.59
CA GLU A 181 3.39 -7.37 5.97
C GLU A 181 4.33 -8.54 6.27
N ALA A 182 4.53 -9.44 5.31
CA ALA A 182 5.47 -10.54 5.43
C ALA A 182 6.91 -10.06 5.60
N VAL A 183 7.34 -9.07 4.80
CA VAL A 183 8.68 -8.48 4.95
C VAL A 183 8.84 -7.87 6.34
N LEU A 184 7.89 -7.07 6.82
CA LEU A 184 7.95 -6.45 8.13
C LEU A 184 7.98 -7.48 9.27
N LEU A 185 7.23 -8.57 9.13
CA LEU A 185 7.17 -9.65 10.12
C LEU A 185 8.47 -10.47 10.16
N ILE A 186 8.97 -10.90 9.00
CA ILE A 186 10.19 -11.71 8.87
C ILE A 186 11.42 -10.93 9.35
N THR A 187 11.45 -9.62 9.12
CA THR A 187 12.58 -8.76 9.53
C THR A 187 12.46 -8.24 10.96
N GLY A 188 11.40 -8.58 11.70
CA GLY A 188 11.20 -8.19 13.09
C GLY A 188 10.80 -6.73 13.30
N ILE A 189 10.54 -5.98 12.23
CA ILE A 189 10.03 -4.60 12.33
C ILE A 189 8.62 -4.59 12.91
N ARG A 190 7.81 -5.57 12.52
CA ARG A 190 6.47 -5.78 13.07
C ARG A 190 6.52 -6.83 14.18
N SER A 191 6.03 -6.46 15.34
CA SER A 191 5.97 -7.35 16.52
C SER A 191 4.71 -8.23 16.57
N ALA A 192 3.72 -7.98 15.73
CA ALA A 192 2.44 -8.68 15.75
C ALA A 192 2.49 -10.03 15.04
N GLY A 193 1.66 -10.98 15.51
CA GLY A 193 1.62 -12.33 14.99
C GLY A 193 0.84 -12.49 13.66
N ILE A 194 0.68 -13.74 13.24
CA ILE A 194 0.03 -14.18 11.99
C ILE A 194 -1.39 -13.60 11.78
N ARG A 195 -2.13 -13.33 12.86
CA ARG A 195 -3.46 -12.73 12.77
C ARG A 195 -3.43 -11.37 12.08
N THR A 196 -2.46 -10.52 12.44
CA THR A 196 -2.31 -9.19 11.83
C THR A 196 -1.94 -9.31 10.35
N LEU A 197 -1.04 -10.24 10.00
CA LEU A 197 -0.68 -10.53 8.62
C LEU A 197 -1.92 -10.85 7.78
N ILE A 198 -2.80 -11.71 8.28
CA ILE A 198 -4.02 -12.10 7.56
C ILE A 198 -5.03 -10.95 7.48
N VAL A 199 -5.34 -10.31 8.61
CA VAL A 199 -6.38 -9.26 8.67
C VAL A 199 -5.98 -8.03 7.87
N ASP A 200 -4.74 -7.57 8.01
CA ASP A 200 -4.27 -6.38 7.29
C ASP A 200 -4.18 -6.67 5.77
N SER A 201 -3.77 -7.88 5.38
CA SER A 201 -3.74 -8.29 3.97
C SER A 201 -5.14 -8.35 3.35
N LEU A 202 -6.14 -8.81 4.10
CA LEU A 202 -7.53 -8.83 3.64
C LEU A 202 -8.14 -7.43 3.49
N MET A 203 -7.71 -6.49 4.31
CA MET A 203 -8.41 -5.21 4.48
C MET A 203 -7.67 -4.02 3.87
N GLU A 204 -6.40 -3.78 4.24
CA GLU A 204 -5.75 -2.47 4.01
C GLU A 204 -5.59 -2.15 2.52
N THR A 205 -4.67 -2.78 1.83
CA THR A 205 -4.43 -2.47 0.39
C THR A 205 -5.51 -3.04 -0.51
N ASN A 206 -6.08 -4.20 -0.15
CA ASN A 206 -7.16 -4.80 -0.90
C ASN A 206 -8.41 -3.91 -0.97
N LEU A 207 -8.64 -3.06 0.05
CA LEU A 207 -9.68 -2.03 0.02
C LEU A 207 -9.57 -1.14 -1.23
N GLY A 208 -8.36 -0.77 -1.64
CA GLY A 208 -8.10 0.07 -2.81
C GLY A 208 -8.22 -0.65 -4.16
N ALA A 209 -8.03 -1.97 -4.20
CA ALA A 209 -7.91 -2.74 -5.44
C ALA A 209 -9.13 -2.62 -6.38
N PRO A 210 -10.39 -2.78 -5.94
CA PRO A 210 -11.55 -2.66 -6.81
C PRO A 210 -11.71 -1.25 -7.39
N TYR A 211 -11.46 -0.20 -6.61
CA TYR A 211 -11.55 1.19 -7.06
C TYR A 211 -10.44 1.53 -8.04
N LEU A 212 -9.21 1.10 -7.75
CA LEU A 212 -8.08 1.31 -8.63
C LEU A 212 -8.28 0.59 -9.98
N TYR A 213 -8.85 -0.62 -9.95
CA TYR A 213 -9.20 -1.34 -11.18
C TYR A 213 -10.28 -0.61 -11.99
N LEU A 214 -11.29 -0.01 -11.34
CA LEU A 214 -12.31 0.79 -12.03
C LEU A 214 -11.69 2.00 -12.74
N ILE A 215 -10.75 2.67 -12.10
CA ILE A 215 -9.99 3.79 -12.71
C ILE A 215 -9.18 3.28 -13.90
N TYR A 216 -8.46 2.16 -13.72
CA TYR A 216 -7.70 1.54 -14.80
C TYR A 216 -8.59 1.20 -16.00
N ALA A 217 -9.71 0.53 -15.78
CA ALA A 217 -10.65 0.14 -16.82
C ALA A 217 -11.27 1.34 -17.55
N ALA A 218 -11.50 2.45 -16.82
CA ALA A 218 -12.02 3.69 -17.42
C ALA A 218 -10.98 4.38 -18.31
N LEU A 219 -9.69 4.37 -17.92
CA LEU A 219 -8.60 4.98 -18.67
C LEU A 219 -8.15 4.13 -19.87
N SER A 220 -8.36 2.80 -19.80
CA SER A 220 -7.94 1.85 -20.84
C SER A 220 -8.97 1.70 -21.96
N LYS A 221 -10.18 2.24 -21.82
CA LYS A 221 -11.16 2.23 -22.92
C LYS A 221 -10.68 3.13 -24.05
N PRO A 222 -10.78 2.66 -25.32
CA PRO A 222 -10.57 3.53 -26.47
C PRO A 222 -11.50 4.75 -26.33
N LYS A 223 -10.94 5.95 -26.47
CA LYS A 223 -11.79 7.13 -26.61
C LYS A 223 -12.59 6.96 -27.89
N GLU A 224 -13.91 6.81 -27.77
CA GLU A 224 -14.79 6.96 -28.91
C GLU A 224 -14.49 8.34 -29.52
N VAL A 225 -13.95 8.34 -30.72
CA VAL A 225 -13.72 9.57 -31.48
C VAL A 225 -15.11 10.08 -31.86
N ALA A 226 -15.53 11.15 -31.14
CA ALA A 226 -16.76 11.88 -31.42
C ALA A 226 -16.64 12.67 -32.73
#